data_b70774f01f6af52455daf099b8ff314c
#
_entry.id   b70774f01f6af52455daf099b8ff314c
#
_cell.length_a   1.000
_cell.length_b   1.000
_cell.length_c   1.000
_cell.angle_alpha   90.00
_cell.angle_beta   90.00
_cell.angle_gamma   90.00
#
_symmetry.space_group_name_H-M   'P 1'
#
loop_
_entity.id
_entity.type
_entity.pdbx_description
1 polymer ?
#
loop_
_entity_poly.entity_id
_entity_poly.type
_entity_poly.pdbx_seq_one_letter_code
_entity_poly.pdbx_strand_id
1 'polypeptide(L)'
;SGLLAPGRGPKAPAVELDLFPAVDETALASLFAAHAAQTAGGSAADFWLGLLNQKLGRTVWSAAGLQDSDAPAVLTAAQWQKLAHTAKHWRFEGLTPCSWKQAQTTGGGLALREVDQHFQFKGCPGLYFVGETLDCAGSCGGFNLHWAFGSGLVAGRSAAGHAAAGRALPKASAPAKSRKKPHR
;
A
#
# COMPACT_ATOMS: atom_id res chain seq x y z
N SER A 1 -0.71 -2.21 -0.71
CA SER A 1 -1.65 -3.36 -0.48
C SER A 1 -1.77 -4.28 -1.71
N GLY A 2 -1.66 -3.76 -2.93
CA GLY A 2 -1.75 -4.56 -4.16
C GLY A 2 -0.69 -5.64 -4.34
N LEU A 3 0.48 -5.49 -3.73
CA LEU A 3 1.58 -6.47 -3.80
C LEU A 3 1.28 -7.77 -3.03
N LEU A 4 0.43 -7.70 -2.02
CA LEU A 4 0.08 -8.83 -1.16
C LEU A 4 -1.27 -9.47 -1.49
N ALA A 5 -1.95 -9.01 -2.54
CA ALA A 5 -3.22 -9.58 -2.97
C ALA A 5 -3.04 -11.03 -3.45
N PRO A 6 -3.92 -11.96 -3.09
CA PRO A 6 -3.84 -13.36 -3.53
C PRO A 6 -3.78 -13.45 -5.07
N GLY A 7 -2.82 -14.21 -5.58
CA GLY A 7 -2.63 -14.41 -7.02
C GLY A 7 -1.89 -13.30 -7.78
N ARG A 8 -1.48 -12.22 -7.09
CA ARG A 8 -0.69 -11.13 -7.69
C ARG A 8 0.55 -10.89 -6.85
N GLY A 9 1.64 -11.53 -7.15
CA GLY A 9 2.93 -11.27 -6.51
C GLY A 9 3.73 -12.53 -6.20
N PRO A 10 5.00 -12.39 -5.82
CA PRO A 10 5.84 -13.52 -5.42
C PRO A 10 5.29 -14.22 -4.18
N LYS A 11 5.57 -15.53 -4.03
CA LYS A 11 5.07 -16.38 -2.95
C LYS A 11 5.39 -15.86 -1.54
N ALA A 12 6.44 -15.12 -1.39
CA ALA A 12 6.85 -14.48 -0.14
C ALA A 12 7.51 -13.14 -0.48
N PRO A 13 6.72 -12.06 -0.67
CA PRO A 13 7.28 -10.77 -1.00
C PRO A 13 8.14 -10.26 0.16
N ALA A 14 9.28 -9.69 -0.18
CA ALA A 14 10.07 -8.88 0.74
C ALA A 14 9.81 -7.41 0.45
N VAL A 15 9.82 -6.59 1.50
CA VAL A 15 9.77 -5.13 1.40
C VAL A 15 11.03 -4.59 2.04
N GLU A 16 11.72 -3.72 1.32
CA GLU A 16 12.85 -2.96 1.84
C GLU A 16 12.42 -1.49 1.98
N LEU A 17 12.67 -0.92 3.14
CA LEU A 17 12.36 0.47 3.45
C LEU A 17 13.65 1.27 3.50
N ASP A 18 13.70 2.35 2.72
CA ASP A 18 14.68 3.42 2.87
C ASP A 18 14.02 4.58 3.63
N LEU A 19 14.46 4.83 4.86
CA LEU A 19 13.91 5.88 5.72
C LEU A 19 14.54 7.26 5.44
N PHE A 20 15.63 7.30 4.66
CA PHE A 20 16.36 8.53 4.31
C PHE A 20 16.68 8.56 2.80
N PRO A 21 15.68 8.55 1.92
CA PRO A 21 15.91 8.39 0.47
C PRO A 21 16.69 9.55 -0.18
N ALA A 22 16.73 10.71 0.46
CA ALA A 22 17.44 11.88 -0.06
C ALA A 22 18.94 11.93 0.31
N VAL A 23 19.44 10.98 1.13
CA VAL A 23 20.81 10.99 1.66
C VAL A 23 21.46 9.65 1.34
N ASP A 24 22.70 9.66 0.83
CA ASP A 24 23.48 8.42 0.66
C ASP A 24 23.92 7.82 2.01
N GLU A 25 24.28 6.54 2.01
CA GLU A 25 24.57 5.79 3.23
C GLU A 25 25.77 6.35 4.01
N THR A 26 26.83 6.76 3.30
CA THR A 26 28.03 7.30 3.91
C THR A 26 27.79 8.68 4.52
N ALA A 27 27.07 9.53 3.81
CA ALA A 27 26.66 10.85 4.30
C ALA A 27 25.70 10.70 5.49
N LEU A 28 24.80 9.72 5.47
CA LEU A 28 23.89 9.44 6.59
C LEU A 28 24.64 9.01 7.85
N ALA A 29 25.63 8.13 7.72
CA ALA A 29 26.47 7.72 8.86
C ALA A 29 27.21 8.92 9.46
N SER A 30 27.75 9.81 8.62
CA SER A 30 28.41 11.05 9.04
C SER A 30 27.44 12.01 9.73
N LEU A 31 26.24 12.16 9.19
CA LEU A 31 25.17 12.97 9.77
C LEU A 31 24.78 12.45 11.15
N PHE A 32 24.61 11.16 11.32
CA PHE A 32 24.30 10.55 12.61
C PHE A 32 25.39 10.80 13.63
N ALA A 33 26.66 10.63 13.26
CA ALA A 33 27.78 10.89 14.14
C ALA A 33 27.84 12.39 14.56
N ALA A 34 27.66 13.31 13.61
CA ALA A 34 27.63 14.73 13.88
C ALA A 34 26.44 15.15 14.78
N HIS A 35 25.27 14.57 14.55
CA HIS A 35 24.07 14.79 15.37
C HIS A 35 24.27 14.30 16.81
N ALA A 36 24.87 13.12 17.00
CA ALA A 36 25.20 12.59 18.30
C ALA A 36 26.17 13.48 19.08
N ALA A 37 27.15 14.10 18.40
CA ALA A 37 28.08 15.02 19.02
C ALA A 37 27.41 16.33 19.52
N GLN A 38 26.35 16.76 18.84
CA GLN A 38 25.57 17.94 19.24
C GLN A 38 24.58 17.65 20.39
N THR A 39 24.10 16.41 20.50
CA THR A 39 23.19 15.94 21.54
C THR A 39 23.94 15.27 22.71
N ALA A 40 25.18 15.68 22.97
CA ALA A 40 26.06 15.11 23.95
C ALA A 40 25.36 14.92 25.31
N GLY A 41 25.31 13.67 25.80
CA GLY A 41 24.66 13.28 27.05
C GLY A 41 23.21 12.83 26.91
N GLY A 42 22.61 12.84 25.71
CA GLY A 42 21.29 12.31 25.44
C GLY A 42 21.25 10.78 25.40
N SER A 43 20.06 10.23 25.67
CA SER A 43 19.79 8.79 25.53
C SER A 43 19.65 8.40 24.04
N ALA A 44 19.62 7.07 23.76
CA ALA A 44 19.28 6.55 22.44
C ALA A 44 17.90 7.05 21.95
N ALA A 45 16.98 7.34 22.86
CA ALA A 45 15.68 7.92 22.51
C ALA A 45 15.78 9.39 22.09
N ASP A 46 16.63 10.18 22.77
CA ASP A 46 16.81 11.60 22.48
C ASP A 46 17.56 11.82 21.16
N PHE A 47 18.44 10.88 20.80
CA PHE A 47 19.17 10.91 19.52
C PHE A 47 18.22 11.04 18.30
N TRP A 48 17.03 10.48 18.36
CA TRP A 48 16.10 10.50 17.23
C TRP A 48 15.27 11.78 17.11
N LEU A 49 15.38 12.70 18.09
CA LEU A 49 14.67 13.99 18.02
C LEU A 49 15.14 14.80 16.79
N GLY A 50 14.19 15.18 15.96
CA GLY A 50 14.45 15.90 14.71
C GLY A 50 14.87 15.03 13.52
N LEU A 51 15.16 13.75 13.72
CA LEU A 51 15.50 12.81 12.64
C LEU A 51 14.34 11.90 12.25
N LEU A 52 13.76 11.19 13.22
CA LEU A 52 12.66 10.24 13.03
C LEU A 52 11.70 10.30 14.22
N ASN A 53 10.50 9.71 14.04
CA ASN A 53 9.64 9.41 15.18
C ASN A 53 10.40 8.52 16.18
N GLN A 54 10.39 8.86 17.46
CA GLN A 54 11.18 8.18 18.50
C GLN A 54 10.93 6.66 18.56
N LYS A 55 9.68 6.20 18.42
CA LYS A 55 9.37 4.76 18.44
C LYS A 55 9.99 4.05 17.24
N LEU A 56 9.89 4.65 16.05
CA LEU A 56 10.51 4.13 14.84
C LEU A 56 12.03 4.12 14.97
N GLY A 57 12.62 5.20 15.40
CA GLY A 57 14.07 5.33 15.60
C GLY A 57 14.63 4.28 16.57
N ARG A 58 13.97 4.05 17.72
CA ARG A 58 14.37 2.98 18.65
C ARG A 58 14.29 1.59 18.03
N THR A 59 13.29 1.33 17.17
CA THR A 59 13.20 0.05 16.47
C THR A 59 14.35 -0.12 15.47
N VAL A 60 14.73 0.94 14.74
CA VAL A 60 15.90 0.93 13.84
C VAL A 60 17.20 0.74 14.63
N TRP A 61 17.34 1.40 15.78
CA TRP A 61 18.48 1.27 16.69
C TRP A 61 18.68 -0.18 17.12
N SER A 62 17.63 -0.81 17.62
CA SER A 62 17.64 -2.21 18.01
C SER A 62 17.91 -3.16 16.82
N ALA A 63 17.32 -2.88 15.64
CA ALA A 63 17.55 -3.65 14.41
C ALA A 63 19.01 -3.56 13.94
N ALA A 64 19.69 -2.45 14.19
CA ALA A 64 21.12 -2.30 13.95
C ALA A 64 22.00 -3.07 14.98
N GLY A 65 21.37 -3.69 15.99
CA GLY A 65 22.06 -4.45 17.06
C GLY A 65 22.60 -3.57 18.19
N LEU A 66 22.08 -2.35 18.31
CA LEU A 66 22.39 -1.44 19.41
C LEU A 66 21.41 -1.62 20.57
N GLN A 67 21.85 -1.37 21.79
CA GLN A 67 21.04 -1.43 23.00
C GLN A 67 20.55 -0.03 23.40
N ASP A 68 19.43 0.06 24.11
CA ASP A 68 18.95 1.33 24.66
C ASP A 68 19.94 1.96 25.65
N SER A 69 20.83 1.15 26.24
CA SER A 69 21.92 1.58 27.11
C SER A 69 23.14 2.14 26.38
N ASP A 70 23.25 1.91 25.07
CA ASP A 70 24.39 2.42 24.29
C ASP A 70 24.23 3.93 24.12
N ALA A 71 25.14 4.68 24.72
CA ALA A 71 25.13 6.12 24.58
C ALA A 71 25.58 6.53 23.16
N PRO A 72 24.82 7.39 22.45
CA PRO A 72 25.21 7.82 21.11
C PRO A 72 26.62 8.38 21.02
N ALA A 73 27.06 9.11 22.03
CA ALA A 73 28.37 9.77 22.07
C ALA A 73 29.57 8.81 22.00
N VAL A 74 29.40 7.52 22.32
CA VAL A 74 30.52 6.54 22.38
C VAL A 74 30.48 5.52 21.24
N LEU A 75 29.54 5.64 20.31
CA LEU A 75 29.46 4.72 19.18
C LEU A 75 30.64 4.87 18.22
N THR A 76 31.14 3.75 17.78
CA THR A 76 32.22 3.68 16.78
C THR A 76 31.74 4.02 15.38
N ALA A 77 32.65 4.39 14.47
CA ALA A 77 32.34 4.63 13.07
C ALA A 77 31.64 3.42 12.40
N ALA A 78 32.06 2.20 12.76
CA ALA A 78 31.43 0.99 12.24
C ALA A 78 29.97 0.84 12.71
N GLN A 79 29.65 1.22 13.93
CA GLN A 79 28.29 1.21 14.45
C GLN A 79 27.41 2.26 13.76
N TRP A 80 27.94 3.46 13.48
CA TRP A 80 27.24 4.49 12.70
C TRP A 80 26.96 4.03 11.27
N GLN A 81 27.93 3.40 10.62
CA GLN A 81 27.72 2.82 9.28
C GLN A 81 26.63 1.75 9.30
N LYS A 82 26.68 0.84 10.29
CA LYS A 82 25.68 -0.21 10.44
C LYS A 82 24.27 0.35 10.69
N LEU A 83 24.16 1.41 11.50
CA LEU A 83 22.90 2.09 11.76
C LEU A 83 22.36 2.76 10.49
N ALA A 84 23.21 3.45 9.73
CA ALA A 84 22.85 4.08 8.47
C ALA A 84 22.42 3.04 7.44
N HIS A 85 23.15 1.93 7.31
CA HIS A 85 22.79 0.81 6.45
C HIS A 85 21.42 0.25 6.83
N THR A 86 21.18 -0.03 8.11
CA THR A 86 19.89 -0.53 8.60
C THR A 86 18.76 0.45 8.31
N ALA A 87 18.98 1.75 8.46
CA ALA A 87 17.98 2.78 8.19
C ALA A 87 17.63 2.92 6.71
N LYS A 88 18.58 2.60 5.81
CA LYS A 88 18.39 2.67 4.35
C LYS A 88 17.92 1.36 3.73
N HIS A 89 18.27 0.23 4.30
CA HIS A 89 18.01 -1.11 3.76
C HIS A 89 17.24 -1.97 4.77
N TRP A 90 16.22 -1.38 5.41
CA TRP A 90 15.45 -2.11 6.41
C TRP A 90 14.50 -3.09 5.75
N ARG A 91 14.89 -4.36 5.77
CA ARG A 91 14.24 -5.43 5.03
C ARG A 91 13.30 -6.25 5.90
N PHE A 92 12.11 -6.50 5.38
CA PHE A 92 11.07 -7.34 5.96
C PHE A 92 10.75 -8.48 5.00
N GLU A 93 10.85 -9.70 5.47
CA GLU A 93 10.56 -10.91 4.70
C GLU A 93 9.33 -11.64 5.24
N GLY A 94 8.78 -12.56 4.45
CA GLY A 94 7.67 -13.40 4.87
C GLY A 94 6.38 -12.64 5.16
N LEU A 95 6.19 -11.48 4.52
CA LEU A 95 5.00 -10.67 4.72
C LEU A 95 3.75 -11.42 4.26
N THR A 96 2.72 -11.38 5.10
CA THR A 96 1.39 -11.91 4.79
C THR A 96 0.37 -10.79 4.73
N PRO A 97 -0.69 -10.94 3.92
CA PRO A 97 -1.78 -9.98 3.91
C PRO A 97 -2.39 -9.83 5.31
N CYS A 98 -2.74 -8.62 5.69
CA CYS A 98 -3.53 -8.39 6.90
C CYS A 98 -4.95 -8.99 6.76
N SER A 99 -5.66 -9.09 7.90
CA SER A 99 -7.03 -9.59 7.90
C SER A 99 -7.97 -8.68 7.09
N TRP A 100 -9.08 -9.23 6.62
CA TRP A 100 -10.14 -8.47 5.94
C TRP A 100 -10.59 -7.22 6.71
N LYS A 101 -10.59 -7.29 8.05
CA LYS A 101 -10.97 -6.15 8.90
C LYS A 101 -9.99 -4.97 8.84
N GLN A 102 -8.75 -5.24 8.44
CA GLN A 102 -7.67 -4.25 8.35
C GLN A 102 -7.36 -3.83 6.91
N ALA A 103 -7.89 -4.56 5.93
CA ALA A 103 -7.69 -4.24 4.52
C ALA A 103 -8.41 -2.94 4.16
N GLN A 104 -7.67 -1.96 3.67
CA GLN A 104 -8.24 -0.69 3.19
C GLN A 104 -8.69 -0.78 1.73
N THR A 105 -8.16 -1.72 0.97
CA THR A 105 -8.44 -1.91 -0.45
C THR A 105 -8.37 -3.39 -0.78
N THR A 106 -9.27 -3.87 -1.63
CA THR A 106 -9.30 -5.25 -2.08
C THR A 106 -8.98 -5.32 -3.56
N GLY A 107 -8.08 -6.20 -3.95
CA GLY A 107 -7.79 -6.49 -5.35
C GLY A 107 -8.78 -7.49 -5.93
N GLY A 108 -9.01 -7.42 -7.24
CA GLY A 108 -9.98 -8.24 -7.95
C GLY A 108 -11.33 -7.55 -8.11
N GLY A 109 -12.31 -8.26 -8.62
CA GLY A 109 -13.62 -7.73 -8.96
C GLY A 109 -13.99 -7.97 -10.42
N LEU A 110 -15.04 -7.33 -10.90
CA LEU A 110 -15.45 -7.39 -12.29
C LEU A 110 -14.45 -6.61 -13.16
N ALA A 111 -13.94 -7.25 -14.20
CA ALA A 111 -13.01 -6.58 -15.11
C ALA A 111 -13.67 -5.41 -15.83
N LEU A 112 -12.97 -4.28 -15.97
CA LEU A 112 -13.48 -3.07 -16.61
C LEU A 112 -13.99 -3.31 -18.05
N ARG A 113 -13.42 -4.27 -18.77
CA ARG A 113 -13.90 -4.64 -20.11
C ARG A 113 -15.31 -5.23 -20.16
N GLU A 114 -15.83 -5.70 -19.02
CA GLU A 114 -17.18 -6.28 -18.91
C GLU A 114 -18.29 -5.20 -18.76
N VAL A 115 -17.90 -3.95 -18.50
CA VAL A 115 -18.82 -2.82 -18.43
C VAL A 115 -18.61 -1.88 -19.62
N ASP A 116 -19.62 -1.07 -19.91
CA ASP A 116 -19.53 0.00 -20.90
C ASP A 116 -18.99 1.30 -20.28
N GLN A 117 -18.94 2.39 -21.06
CA GLN A 117 -18.47 3.71 -20.61
C GLN A 117 -19.32 4.34 -19.51
N HIS A 118 -20.51 3.81 -19.25
CA HIS A 118 -21.44 4.24 -18.20
C HIS A 118 -21.50 3.25 -17.03
N PHE A 119 -20.57 2.29 -16.99
CA PHE A 119 -20.50 1.22 -15.98
C PHE A 119 -21.67 0.24 -15.98
N GLN A 120 -22.45 0.19 -17.08
CA GLN A 120 -23.48 -0.83 -17.26
C GLN A 120 -22.81 -2.14 -17.67
N PHE A 121 -23.20 -3.25 -17.04
CA PHE A 121 -22.69 -4.57 -17.37
C PHE A 121 -23.19 -5.01 -18.76
N LYS A 122 -22.26 -5.35 -19.63
CA LYS A 122 -22.56 -5.75 -21.02
C LYS A 122 -23.39 -7.02 -21.11
N GLY A 123 -23.31 -7.91 -20.13
CA GLY A 123 -24.07 -9.16 -20.10
C GLY A 123 -25.48 -9.03 -19.54
N CYS A 124 -25.84 -7.90 -18.92
CA CYS A 124 -27.18 -7.69 -18.36
C CYS A 124 -27.53 -6.20 -18.38
N PRO A 125 -28.34 -5.75 -19.37
CA PRO A 125 -28.79 -4.37 -19.41
C PRO A 125 -29.54 -3.96 -18.13
N GLY A 126 -29.27 -2.75 -17.64
CA GLY A 126 -29.86 -2.22 -16.41
C GLY A 126 -29.12 -2.61 -15.14
N LEU A 127 -28.09 -3.46 -15.22
CA LEU A 127 -27.21 -3.78 -14.09
C LEU A 127 -25.93 -2.95 -14.20
N TYR A 128 -25.57 -2.24 -13.13
CA TYR A 128 -24.40 -1.39 -13.08
C TYR A 128 -23.44 -1.86 -11.99
N PHE A 129 -22.14 -1.76 -12.25
CA PHE A 129 -21.09 -2.04 -11.29
C PHE A 129 -20.22 -0.80 -11.13
N VAL A 130 -19.94 -0.40 -9.89
CA VAL A 130 -19.22 0.83 -9.58
C VAL A 130 -18.25 0.64 -8.41
N GLY A 131 -17.28 1.55 -8.25
CA GLY A 131 -16.34 1.54 -7.15
C GLY A 131 -15.48 0.27 -7.13
N GLU A 132 -15.28 -0.28 -5.95
CA GLU A 132 -14.42 -1.46 -5.72
C GLU A 132 -15.02 -2.80 -6.19
N THR A 133 -16.28 -2.83 -6.65
CA THR A 133 -16.82 -4.01 -7.31
C THR A 133 -16.17 -4.25 -8.69
N LEU A 134 -15.57 -3.20 -9.25
CA LEU A 134 -14.73 -3.26 -10.44
C LEU A 134 -13.27 -3.56 -10.08
N ASP A 135 -12.57 -4.35 -10.90
CA ASP A 135 -11.15 -4.61 -10.75
C ASP A 135 -10.32 -3.37 -11.13
N CYS A 136 -10.45 -2.34 -10.30
CA CYS A 136 -9.77 -1.06 -10.45
C CYS A 136 -9.38 -0.55 -9.07
N ALA A 137 -8.08 -0.55 -8.77
CA ALA A 137 -7.53 -0.04 -7.53
C ALA A 137 -6.55 1.10 -7.83
N GLY A 138 -6.79 2.24 -7.21
CA GLY A 138 -5.90 3.40 -7.24
C GLY A 138 -4.83 3.34 -6.14
N SER A 139 -3.83 4.19 -6.29
CA SER A 139 -2.82 4.40 -5.25
C SER A 139 -3.44 4.91 -3.95
N CYS A 140 -2.74 4.73 -2.84
CA CYS A 140 -3.13 5.35 -1.57
C CYS A 140 -3.15 6.88 -1.72
N GLY A 141 -4.12 7.56 -1.07
CA GLY A 141 -4.26 9.02 -1.16
C GLY A 141 -5.65 9.50 -1.63
N GLY A 142 -6.69 8.71 -1.39
CA GLY A 142 -8.09 9.10 -1.69
C GLY A 142 -8.57 8.73 -3.08
N PHE A 143 -7.72 8.21 -3.97
CA PHE A 143 -8.12 7.85 -5.34
C PHE A 143 -9.22 6.79 -5.39
N ASN A 144 -9.23 5.81 -4.49
CA ASN A 144 -10.27 4.78 -4.45
C ASN A 144 -11.64 5.35 -4.07
N LEU A 145 -11.70 6.31 -3.14
CA LEU A 145 -12.94 7.02 -2.81
C LEU A 145 -13.40 7.89 -3.99
N HIS A 146 -12.50 8.61 -4.64
CA HIS A 146 -12.81 9.40 -5.85
C HIS A 146 -13.38 8.53 -6.96
N TRP A 147 -12.76 7.36 -7.19
CA TRP A 147 -13.27 6.38 -8.15
C TRP A 147 -14.66 5.87 -7.78
N ALA A 148 -14.90 5.55 -6.51
CA ALA A 148 -16.20 5.07 -6.05
C ALA A 148 -17.30 6.12 -6.27
N PHE A 149 -17.07 7.38 -5.89
CA PHE A 149 -18.02 8.47 -6.10
C PHE A 149 -18.19 8.81 -7.58
N GLY A 150 -17.11 8.92 -8.35
CA GLY A 150 -17.14 9.27 -9.75
C GLY A 150 -17.87 8.21 -10.60
N SER A 151 -17.53 6.95 -10.42
CA SER A 151 -18.22 5.85 -11.13
C SER A 151 -19.68 5.73 -10.73
N GLY A 152 -20.00 5.92 -9.43
CA GLY A 152 -21.38 5.94 -8.95
C GLY A 152 -22.22 7.06 -9.56
N LEU A 153 -21.66 8.26 -9.70
CA LEU A 153 -22.32 9.40 -10.30
C LEU A 153 -22.62 9.16 -11.80
N VAL A 154 -21.66 8.63 -12.55
CA VAL A 154 -21.82 8.33 -13.98
C VAL A 154 -22.87 7.25 -14.18
N ALA A 155 -22.79 6.15 -13.43
CA ALA A 155 -23.78 5.06 -13.49
C ALA A 155 -25.18 5.52 -13.10
N GLY A 156 -25.30 6.32 -12.02
CA GLY A 156 -26.57 6.85 -11.55
C GLY A 156 -27.26 7.75 -12.58
N ARG A 157 -26.52 8.64 -13.24
CA ARG A 157 -27.04 9.48 -14.32
C ARG A 157 -27.55 8.65 -15.52
N SER A 158 -26.78 7.63 -15.90
CA SER A 158 -27.18 6.73 -17.00
C SER A 158 -28.43 5.93 -16.64
N ALA A 159 -28.49 5.37 -15.43
CA ALA A 159 -29.64 4.62 -14.95
C ALA A 159 -30.92 5.49 -14.90
N ALA A 160 -30.81 6.73 -14.40
CA ALA A 160 -31.91 7.67 -14.37
C ALA A 160 -32.42 8.02 -15.82
N GLY A 161 -31.51 8.23 -16.76
CA GLY A 161 -31.84 8.46 -18.15
C GLY A 161 -32.60 7.29 -18.80
N HIS A 162 -32.17 6.06 -18.52
CA HIS A 162 -32.86 4.86 -19.00
C HIS A 162 -34.27 4.72 -18.39
N ALA A 163 -34.42 4.98 -17.10
CA ALA A 163 -35.72 4.94 -16.42
C ALA A 163 -36.69 6.01 -16.97
N ALA A 164 -36.21 7.25 -17.18
CA ALA A 164 -37.00 8.35 -17.71
C ALA A 164 -37.44 8.10 -19.18
N ALA A 165 -36.64 7.39 -19.96
CA ALA A 165 -36.96 7.03 -21.34
C ALA A 165 -38.01 5.90 -21.48
N GLY A 166 -38.51 5.37 -20.36
CA GLY A 166 -39.52 4.30 -20.34
C GLY A 166 -39.05 2.98 -20.99
N ARG A 167 -37.74 2.81 -21.17
CA ARG A 167 -37.20 1.58 -21.74
C ARG A 167 -37.34 0.45 -20.72
N ALA A 168 -38.27 -0.46 -21.01
CA ALA A 168 -38.33 -1.74 -20.32
C ALA A 168 -36.95 -2.38 -20.42
N LEU A 169 -36.36 -2.72 -19.26
CA LEU A 169 -35.08 -3.44 -19.20
C LEU A 169 -35.25 -4.74 -20.01
N PRO A 170 -34.34 -5.06 -20.95
CA PRO A 170 -34.38 -6.35 -21.62
C PRO A 170 -34.30 -7.46 -20.54
N LYS A 171 -35.16 -8.47 -20.68
CA LYS A 171 -35.07 -9.63 -19.77
C LYS A 171 -33.69 -10.20 -19.84
N ALA A 172 -33.06 -10.44 -18.66
CA ALA A 172 -31.74 -11.05 -18.57
C ALA A 172 -31.71 -12.34 -19.40
N SER A 173 -30.81 -12.40 -20.37
CA SER A 173 -30.53 -13.67 -21.06
C SER A 173 -29.93 -14.64 -20.05
N ALA A 174 -30.36 -15.90 -20.07
CA ALA A 174 -29.85 -16.93 -19.17
C ALA A 174 -28.32 -16.96 -19.22
N PRO A 175 -27.63 -17.12 -18.07
CA PRO A 175 -26.20 -17.10 -18.02
C PRO A 175 -25.62 -18.18 -18.96
N ALA A 176 -24.70 -17.76 -19.83
CA ALA A 176 -23.94 -18.68 -20.65
C ALA A 176 -23.26 -19.70 -19.73
N LYS A 177 -23.50 -20.99 -19.96
CA LYS A 177 -22.90 -22.09 -19.19
C LYS A 177 -21.39 -21.86 -19.11
N SER A 178 -20.86 -21.73 -17.90
CA SER A 178 -19.43 -21.55 -17.65
C SER A 178 -18.68 -22.73 -18.28
N ARG A 179 -17.85 -22.48 -19.27
CA ARG A 179 -16.89 -23.47 -19.75
C ARG A 179 -15.92 -23.74 -18.61
N LYS A 180 -16.06 -24.90 -17.96
CA LYS A 180 -15.05 -25.44 -17.04
C LYS A 180 -13.73 -25.50 -17.81
N LYS A 181 -12.75 -24.70 -17.40
CA LYS A 181 -11.36 -24.90 -17.83
C LYS A 181 -10.85 -26.20 -17.21
N PRO A 182 -10.22 -27.09 -17.99
CA PRO A 182 -9.57 -28.25 -17.40
C PRO A 182 -8.39 -27.77 -16.52
N HIS A 183 -8.34 -28.32 -15.32
CA HIS A 183 -7.18 -28.18 -14.44
C HIS A 183 -5.96 -28.80 -15.14
N ARG A 184 -4.92 -28.00 -15.34
CA ARG A 184 -3.53 -28.43 -15.51
C ARG A 184 -2.68 -27.82 -14.43
#